data_75f3209721b7fdcaa84c400241b18626
#
_entry.id   75f3209721b7fdcaa84c400241b18626
#
_cell.length_a   1.000
_cell.length_b   1.000
_cell.length_c   1.000
_cell.angle_alpha   90.00
_cell.angle_beta   90.00
_cell.angle_gamma   90.00
#
_symmetry.space_group_name_H-M   'P 1'
#
loop_
_entity.id
_entity.type
_entity.pdbx_description
1 polymer ?
#
loop_
_entity_poly.entity_id
_entity_poly.type
_entity_poly.pdbx_seq_one_letter_code
_entity_poly.pdbx_strand_id
1 'polypeptide(L)'
;MSSTGKKVAIIGGGVAGLLAAVTAADHGAKVLLFEKMDKVGLKMGITGKGRCNLTNNAPIMDFIAMTPGNGRFLFSAYKRFNNMDLLSLFHTWGLETKVERGGRIFPASDDAQDVRHLFMRLLHEKQVDVHLSEPVFHIQTKKGCAAGVVTGKGTYEADAVILATGGKSYPRTGSTGDGYRLAGELGHTVTKIRPALIPLVCAEPYCRELQGLSLKNVTLALAAGGRRKSEAFGEMIFTHFGISGPIVLTQSDVVTLWLSQGYQVTGYIDLKPALTEEVLDQRILRDLQKFRLKQMGNALSELLPRRLIDAVMKLADIPAEIPAAALKKAQRIHLRQTIKKLPLTITKARPIEEAIVTAGGISTKEVNSSTMESKIVRGLYLAGEVLDVHAFTGGYNLQAAFSMGRIAALSAAGDKTDA
;
A
#
# COMPACT_ATOMS: atom_id res chain seq x y z
N MET A 1 36.45 -30.57 -8.98
CA MET A 1 36.43 -29.40 -8.09
C MET A 1 34.97 -29.15 -7.73
N SER A 2 34.57 -29.48 -6.51
CA SER A 2 33.22 -29.21 -6.03
C SER A 2 33.07 -27.68 -5.96
N SER A 3 32.30 -27.07 -6.85
CA SER A 3 31.92 -25.67 -6.70
C SER A 3 31.02 -25.62 -5.45
N THR A 4 31.61 -25.25 -4.32
CA THR A 4 30.80 -24.85 -3.18
C THR A 4 29.94 -23.68 -3.63
N GLY A 5 28.62 -23.87 -3.70
CA GLY A 5 27.68 -22.84 -4.13
C GLY A 5 27.88 -21.55 -3.32
N LYS A 6 27.63 -20.38 -3.94
CA LYS A 6 27.75 -19.09 -3.26
C LYS A 6 26.96 -19.07 -1.95
N LYS A 7 27.50 -18.44 -0.93
CA LYS A 7 26.80 -18.20 0.34
C LYS A 7 26.06 -16.86 0.28
N VAL A 8 24.74 -16.87 0.43
CA VAL A 8 23.88 -15.70 0.35
C VAL A 8 23.21 -15.46 1.69
N ALA A 9 23.43 -14.28 2.28
CA ALA A 9 22.73 -13.84 3.49
C ALA A 9 21.54 -12.95 3.10
N ILE A 10 20.35 -13.26 3.61
CA ILE A 10 19.12 -12.52 3.35
C ILE A 10 18.63 -11.91 4.66
N ILE A 11 18.41 -10.60 4.68
CA ILE A 11 17.96 -9.87 5.86
C ILE A 11 16.49 -9.53 5.69
N GLY A 12 15.62 -10.17 6.47
CA GLY A 12 14.17 -10.02 6.49
C GLY A 12 13.42 -11.17 5.87
N GLY A 13 12.61 -11.86 6.67
CA GLY A 13 11.74 -12.97 6.29
C GLY A 13 10.35 -12.54 5.81
N GLY A 14 10.25 -11.36 5.14
CA GLY A 14 9.06 -10.89 4.47
C GLY A 14 8.91 -11.48 3.07
N VAL A 15 7.92 -11.00 2.31
CA VAL A 15 7.58 -11.50 0.95
C VAL A 15 8.80 -11.55 0.02
N ALA A 16 9.56 -10.45 -0.06
CA ALA A 16 10.74 -10.39 -0.93
C ALA A 16 11.84 -11.36 -0.47
N GLY A 17 12.12 -11.40 0.84
CA GLY A 17 13.16 -12.27 1.38
C GLY A 17 12.80 -13.75 1.32
N LEU A 18 11.54 -14.12 1.52
CA LEU A 18 11.08 -15.51 1.42
C LEU A 18 11.24 -16.05 -0.01
N LEU A 19 10.76 -15.30 -1.02
CA LEU A 19 10.94 -15.74 -2.40
C LEU A 19 12.41 -15.70 -2.81
N ALA A 20 13.18 -14.72 -2.32
CA ALA A 20 14.61 -14.67 -2.56
C ALA A 20 15.33 -15.91 -1.98
N ALA A 21 14.99 -16.33 -0.76
CA ALA A 21 15.60 -17.48 -0.12
C ALA A 21 15.36 -18.79 -0.89
N VAL A 22 14.11 -19.04 -1.25
CA VAL A 22 13.74 -20.22 -2.06
C VAL A 22 14.44 -20.17 -3.42
N THR A 23 14.41 -19.01 -4.11
CA THR A 23 15.02 -18.87 -5.42
C THR A 23 16.54 -19.06 -5.38
N ALA A 24 17.24 -18.44 -4.43
CA ALA A 24 18.69 -18.60 -4.32
C ALA A 24 19.10 -20.05 -4.01
N ALA A 25 18.38 -20.74 -3.16
CA ALA A 25 18.60 -22.14 -2.84
C ALA A 25 18.35 -23.06 -4.05
N ASP A 26 17.30 -22.82 -4.84
CA ASP A 26 17.01 -23.52 -6.09
C ASP A 26 18.14 -23.39 -7.12
N HIS A 27 18.91 -22.29 -7.06
CA HIS A 27 20.07 -22.03 -7.93
C HIS A 27 21.40 -22.39 -7.25
N GLY A 28 21.36 -23.30 -6.25
CA GLY A 28 22.55 -23.92 -5.64
C GLY A 28 23.29 -23.04 -4.65
N ALA A 29 22.72 -21.90 -4.23
CA ALA A 29 23.33 -21.11 -3.17
C ALA A 29 23.10 -21.72 -1.79
N LYS A 30 24.08 -21.59 -0.89
CA LYS A 30 23.88 -21.81 0.55
C LYS A 30 23.26 -20.56 1.15
N VAL A 31 22.02 -20.66 1.62
CA VAL A 31 21.22 -19.50 2.05
C VAL A 31 21.12 -19.42 3.57
N LEU A 32 21.41 -18.23 4.12
CA LEU A 32 21.15 -17.84 5.50
C LEU A 32 20.02 -16.78 5.47
N LEU A 33 18.88 -17.04 6.11
CA LEU A 33 17.76 -16.12 6.23
C LEU A 33 17.63 -15.60 7.65
N PHE A 34 17.82 -14.32 7.86
CA PHE A 34 17.71 -13.65 9.16
C PHE A 34 16.37 -12.92 9.28
N GLU A 35 15.58 -13.29 10.29
CA GLU A 35 14.34 -12.61 10.66
C GLU A 35 14.41 -12.20 12.14
N LYS A 36 14.15 -10.94 12.44
CA LYS A 36 14.18 -10.43 13.82
C LYS A 36 13.00 -10.85 14.67
N MET A 37 11.88 -11.20 14.01
CA MET A 37 10.69 -11.71 14.68
C MET A 37 10.80 -13.23 14.91
N ASP A 38 9.92 -13.76 15.75
CA ASP A 38 9.81 -15.19 16.04
C ASP A 38 9.21 -16.02 14.89
N LYS A 39 8.73 -15.36 13.82
CA LYS A 39 8.08 -15.98 12.67
C LYS A 39 8.34 -15.18 11.40
N VAL A 40 8.47 -15.87 10.27
CA VAL A 40 8.53 -15.27 8.94
C VAL A 40 7.13 -14.89 8.43
N GLY A 41 7.04 -13.96 7.48
CA GLY A 41 5.83 -13.63 6.74
C GLY A 41 4.73 -12.91 7.53
N LEU A 42 5.03 -12.32 8.70
CA LEU A 42 4.01 -11.72 9.57
C LEU A 42 3.20 -10.63 8.86
N LYS A 43 3.86 -9.70 8.14
CA LYS A 43 3.15 -8.63 7.42
C LYS A 43 2.30 -9.19 6.28
N MET A 44 2.77 -10.20 5.56
CA MET A 44 2.00 -10.91 4.53
C MET A 44 0.72 -11.51 5.11
N GLY A 45 0.80 -12.09 6.30
CA GLY A 45 -0.33 -12.71 7.02
C GLY A 45 -1.49 -11.78 7.34
N ILE A 46 -1.27 -10.45 7.41
CA ILE A 46 -2.34 -9.47 7.70
C ILE A 46 -2.86 -8.76 6.43
N THR A 47 -2.22 -8.97 5.27
CA THR A 47 -2.66 -8.36 4.01
C THR A 47 -3.99 -8.92 3.54
N GLY A 48 -4.76 -8.12 2.79
CA GLY A 48 -6.08 -8.55 2.31
C GLY A 48 -7.06 -8.94 3.43
N LYS A 49 -6.92 -8.36 4.63
CA LYS A 49 -7.71 -8.71 5.83
C LYS A 49 -7.48 -10.16 6.30
N GLY A 50 -6.24 -10.62 6.28
CA GLY A 50 -5.85 -11.98 6.67
C GLY A 50 -5.94 -13.01 5.55
N ARG A 51 -6.28 -12.60 4.31
CA ARG A 51 -6.43 -13.52 3.18
C ARG A 51 -5.22 -13.57 2.24
N CYS A 52 -4.29 -12.63 2.34
CA CYS A 52 -3.14 -12.43 1.47
C CYS A 52 -3.51 -12.13 0.00
N ASN A 53 -3.63 -10.86 -0.36
CA ASN A 53 -3.81 -10.46 -1.76
C ASN A 53 -2.47 -10.57 -2.52
N LEU A 54 -2.20 -11.75 -3.09
CA LEU A 54 -0.91 -12.15 -3.65
C LEU A 54 -0.43 -11.26 -4.79
N THR A 55 -1.36 -10.96 -5.72
CA THR A 55 -1.08 -10.18 -6.93
C THR A 55 -2.39 -9.68 -7.56
N ASN A 56 -2.31 -9.19 -8.78
CA ASN A 56 -3.46 -8.79 -9.61
C ASN A 56 -3.38 -9.45 -10.99
N ASN A 57 -4.53 -9.65 -11.65
CA ASN A 57 -4.63 -10.20 -13.01
C ASN A 57 -4.49 -9.10 -14.09
N ALA A 58 -3.94 -7.95 -13.75
CA ALA A 58 -3.74 -6.84 -14.66
C ALA A 58 -2.50 -7.05 -15.55
N PRO A 59 -2.43 -6.42 -16.74
CA PRO A 59 -1.22 -6.41 -17.56
C PRO A 59 -0.09 -5.59 -16.89
N ILE A 60 1.17 -5.86 -17.25
CA ILE A 60 2.37 -5.23 -16.64
C ILE A 60 2.31 -3.69 -16.64
N MET A 61 1.80 -3.08 -17.71
CA MET A 61 1.72 -1.62 -17.80
C MET A 61 0.81 -1.02 -16.73
N ASP A 62 -0.25 -1.74 -16.32
CA ASP A 62 -1.12 -1.30 -15.23
C ASP A 62 -0.41 -1.40 -13.88
N PHE A 63 0.43 -2.41 -13.67
CA PHE A 63 1.28 -2.47 -12.46
C PHE A 63 2.18 -1.25 -12.33
N ILE A 64 2.77 -0.80 -13.44
CA ILE A 64 3.60 0.41 -13.47
C ILE A 64 2.75 1.65 -13.20
N ALA A 65 1.58 1.77 -13.82
CA ALA A 65 0.66 2.89 -13.61
C ALA A 65 0.11 2.94 -12.16
N MET A 66 -0.09 1.76 -11.53
CA MET A 66 -0.52 1.65 -10.14
C MET A 66 0.61 1.84 -9.11
N THR A 67 1.82 2.15 -9.56
CA THR A 67 3.00 2.46 -8.73
C THR A 67 3.37 3.94 -8.90
N PRO A 68 2.78 4.85 -8.09
CA PRO A 68 2.86 6.31 -8.31
C PRO A 68 4.26 6.91 -8.11
N GLY A 69 5.15 6.21 -7.42
CA GLY A 69 6.53 6.66 -7.20
C GLY A 69 7.44 6.29 -8.36
N ASN A 70 8.29 5.30 -8.15
CA ASN A 70 9.29 4.84 -9.08
C ASN A 70 8.84 3.61 -9.89
N GLY A 71 7.59 3.54 -10.37
CA GLY A 71 7.03 2.37 -11.05
C GLY A 71 7.86 1.90 -12.25
N ARG A 72 8.45 2.83 -13.00
CA ARG A 72 9.33 2.49 -14.13
C ARG A 72 10.57 1.69 -13.73
N PHE A 73 11.04 1.82 -12.50
CA PHE A 73 12.14 1.03 -11.96
C PHE A 73 11.82 -0.48 -11.98
N LEU A 74 10.56 -0.84 -11.81
CA LEU A 74 10.09 -2.23 -11.76
C LEU A 74 9.94 -2.88 -13.15
N PHE A 75 10.02 -2.12 -14.24
CA PHE A 75 9.76 -2.63 -15.59
C PHE A 75 10.61 -3.86 -15.93
N SER A 76 11.93 -3.78 -15.67
CA SER A 76 12.84 -4.89 -15.91
C SER A 76 12.50 -6.12 -15.04
N ALA A 77 12.20 -5.91 -13.77
CA ALA A 77 11.82 -6.98 -12.87
C ALA A 77 10.51 -7.67 -13.31
N TYR A 78 9.47 -6.90 -13.68
CA TYR A 78 8.21 -7.45 -14.17
C TYR A 78 8.33 -8.14 -15.53
N LYS A 79 9.23 -7.67 -16.42
CA LYS A 79 9.49 -8.35 -17.69
C LYS A 79 10.10 -9.75 -17.49
N ARG A 80 10.90 -9.93 -16.44
CA ARG A 80 11.58 -11.19 -16.11
C ARG A 80 10.78 -12.10 -15.17
N PHE A 81 9.92 -11.52 -14.33
CA PHE A 81 9.05 -12.26 -13.40
C PHE A 81 7.81 -11.43 -13.08
N ASN A 82 6.75 -11.70 -13.80
CA ASN A 82 5.46 -11.00 -13.69
C ASN A 82 4.45 -11.78 -12.83
N ASN A 83 3.21 -11.29 -12.81
CA ASN A 83 2.10 -11.91 -12.08
C ASN A 83 1.74 -13.31 -12.58
N MET A 84 1.84 -13.57 -13.89
CA MET A 84 1.55 -14.91 -14.45
C MET A 84 2.64 -15.90 -14.07
N ASP A 85 3.91 -15.46 -14.09
CA ASP A 85 5.04 -16.28 -13.65
C ASP A 85 4.91 -16.63 -12.16
N LEU A 86 4.51 -15.64 -11.33
CA LEU A 86 4.26 -15.86 -9.91
C LEU A 86 3.14 -16.87 -9.67
N LEU A 87 2.03 -16.77 -10.40
CA LEU A 87 0.91 -17.70 -10.27
C LEU A 87 1.30 -19.11 -10.70
N SER A 88 2.01 -19.23 -11.83
CA SER A 88 2.54 -20.52 -12.29
C SER A 88 3.42 -21.18 -11.23
N LEU A 89 4.29 -20.37 -10.60
CA LEU A 89 5.18 -20.84 -9.53
C LEU A 89 4.40 -21.31 -8.30
N PHE A 90 3.40 -20.56 -7.86
CA PHE A 90 2.54 -20.95 -6.74
C PHE A 90 1.74 -22.22 -7.04
N HIS A 91 1.17 -22.36 -8.23
CA HIS A 91 0.47 -23.59 -8.63
C HIS A 91 1.41 -24.80 -8.65
N THR A 92 2.65 -24.64 -9.17
CA THR A 92 3.67 -25.69 -9.12
C THR A 92 4.00 -26.14 -7.69
N TRP A 93 3.94 -25.21 -6.75
CA TRP A 93 4.14 -25.48 -5.33
C TRP A 93 2.89 -25.97 -4.59
N GLY A 94 1.76 -26.15 -5.32
CA GLY A 94 0.50 -26.66 -4.78
C GLY A 94 -0.37 -25.61 -4.08
N LEU A 95 -0.19 -24.33 -4.37
CA LEU A 95 -1.06 -23.26 -3.86
C LEU A 95 -2.09 -22.87 -4.93
N GLU A 96 -3.31 -23.32 -4.75
CA GLU A 96 -4.43 -22.90 -5.57
C GLU A 96 -4.82 -21.45 -5.31
N THR A 97 -5.18 -20.74 -6.38
CA THR A 97 -5.53 -19.31 -6.31
C THR A 97 -6.86 -19.01 -6.99
N LYS A 98 -7.48 -17.90 -6.60
CA LYS A 98 -8.72 -17.39 -7.21
C LYS A 98 -8.62 -15.91 -7.52
N VAL A 99 -9.34 -15.51 -8.58
CA VAL A 99 -9.46 -14.10 -8.98
C VAL A 99 -10.76 -13.52 -8.43
N GLU A 100 -10.68 -12.34 -7.83
CA GLU A 100 -11.83 -11.58 -7.33
C GLU A 100 -12.04 -10.26 -8.10
N ARG A 101 -13.12 -9.56 -7.79
CA ARG A 101 -13.45 -8.25 -8.35
C ARG A 101 -12.23 -7.31 -8.33
N GLY A 102 -11.98 -6.63 -9.45
CA GLY A 102 -10.84 -5.73 -9.62
C GLY A 102 -9.52 -6.46 -9.90
N GLY A 103 -9.59 -7.72 -10.35
CA GLY A 103 -8.43 -8.52 -10.74
C GLY A 103 -7.56 -9.00 -9.56
N ARG A 104 -8.00 -8.79 -8.32
CA ARG A 104 -7.24 -9.21 -7.12
C ARG A 104 -7.15 -10.71 -7.03
N ILE A 105 -5.98 -11.22 -6.71
CA ILE A 105 -5.74 -12.66 -6.62
C ILE A 105 -5.39 -13.05 -5.18
N PHE A 106 -6.12 -14.05 -4.69
CA PHE A 106 -6.00 -14.60 -3.35
C PHE A 106 -5.75 -16.11 -3.38
N PRO A 107 -5.21 -16.73 -2.32
CA PRO A 107 -5.30 -18.17 -2.12
C PRO A 107 -6.77 -18.61 -2.21
N ALA A 108 -7.02 -19.78 -2.77
CA ALA A 108 -8.37 -20.33 -2.88
C ALA A 108 -9.05 -20.51 -1.52
N SER A 109 -8.28 -20.80 -0.49
CA SER A 109 -8.70 -20.96 0.91
C SER A 109 -9.13 -19.66 1.61
N ASP A 110 -8.78 -18.50 1.08
CA ASP A 110 -8.93 -17.20 1.77
C ASP A 110 -8.12 -17.07 3.08
N ASP A 111 -7.07 -17.89 3.26
CA ASP A 111 -6.22 -17.85 4.45
C ASP A 111 -4.76 -17.54 4.08
N ALA A 112 -4.24 -16.43 4.61
CA ALA A 112 -2.84 -16.06 4.45
C ALA A 112 -1.86 -17.04 5.11
N GLN A 113 -2.33 -17.87 6.06
CA GLN A 113 -1.48 -18.88 6.71
C GLN A 113 -1.04 -19.96 5.73
N ASP A 114 -1.85 -20.30 4.73
CA ASP A 114 -1.47 -21.28 3.72
C ASP A 114 -0.26 -20.83 2.90
N VAL A 115 -0.22 -19.53 2.56
CA VAL A 115 0.95 -18.95 1.88
C VAL A 115 2.19 -19.01 2.80
N ARG A 116 2.01 -18.73 4.08
CA ARG A 116 3.11 -18.78 5.05
C ARG A 116 3.60 -20.21 5.25
N HIS A 117 2.71 -21.18 5.42
CA HIS A 117 3.05 -22.60 5.56
C HIS A 117 3.74 -23.13 4.31
N LEU A 118 3.30 -22.72 3.12
CA LEU A 118 3.98 -23.03 1.87
C LEU A 118 5.44 -22.58 1.91
N PHE A 119 5.71 -21.32 2.23
CA PHE A 119 7.09 -20.84 2.30
C PHE A 119 7.92 -21.54 3.39
N MET A 120 7.34 -21.81 4.56
CA MET A 120 8.05 -22.55 5.61
C MET A 120 8.43 -23.96 5.16
N ARG A 121 7.52 -24.66 4.46
CA ARG A 121 7.80 -25.98 3.86
C ARG A 121 8.94 -25.87 2.84
N LEU A 122 8.87 -24.91 1.90
CA LEU A 122 9.89 -24.71 0.88
C LEU A 122 11.26 -24.38 1.47
N LEU A 123 11.33 -23.51 2.48
CA LEU A 123 12.59 -23.21 3.18
C LEU A 123 13.21 -24.46 3.79
N HIS A 124 12.41 -25.33 4.41
CA HIS A 124 12.86 -26.59 4.97
C HIS A 124 13.33 -27.57 3.88
N GLU A 125 12.53 -27.81 2.82
CA GLU A 125 12.85 -28.70 1.69
C GLU A 125 14.14 -28.28 0.98
N LYS A 126 14.38 -26.95 0.85
CA LYS A 126 15.57 -26.37 0.23
C LYS A 126 16.75 -26.19 1.20
N GLN A 127 16.63 -26.67 2.43
CA GLN A 127 17.67 -26.58 3.45
C GLN A 127 18.20 -25.16 3.70
N VAL A 128 17.30 -24.16 3.65
CA VAL A 128 17.63 -22.78 4.02
C VAL A 128 17.87 -22.71 5.52
N ASP A 129 19.00 -22.14 5.93
CA ASP A 129 19.32 -21.91 7.34
C ASP A 129 18.58 -20.67 7.85
N VAL A 130 17.51 -20.88 8.62
CA VAL A 130 16.59 -19.81 9.07
C VAL A 130 16.88 -19.40 10.50
N HIS A 131 17.28 -18.15 10.68
CA HIS A 131 17.60 -17.52 11.95
C HIS A 131 16.43 -16.62 12.40
N LEU A 132 15.56 -17.15 13.25
CA LEU A 132 14.45 -16.40 13.85
C LEU A 132 14.88 -15.70 15.13
N SER A 133 14.18 -14.61 15.49
CA SER A 133 14.50 -13.76 16.64
C SER A 133 15.97 -13.29 16.62
N GLU A 134 16.50 -13.07 15.40
CA GLU A 134 17.89 -12.72 15.18
C GLU A 134 18.03 -11.47 14.30
N PRO A 135 17.96 -10.27 14.90
CA PRO A 135 18.11 -9.01 14.18
C PRO A 135 19.56 -8.84 13.69
N VAL A 136 19.69 -8.38 12.44
CA VAL A 136 20.97 -7.97 11.88
C VAL A 136 21.25 -6.52 12.28
N PHE A 137 22.41 -6.28 12.85
CA PHE A 137 22.85 -4.96 13.31
C PHE A 137 23.72 -4.22 12.29
N HIS A 138 24.57 -4.96 11.54
CA HIS A 138 25.45 -4.36 10.52
C HIS A 138 25.58 -5.31 9.33
N ILE A 139 25.80 -4.73 8.14
CA ILE A 139 26.24 -5.44 6.95
C ILE A 139 27.76 -5.23 6.84
N GLN A 140 28.51 -6.33 6.86
CA GLN A 140 29.95 -6.25 6.71
C GLN A 140 30.35 -6.00 5.26
N THR A 141 31.37 -5.16 5.08
CA THR A 141 31.99 -4.94 3.78
C THR A 141 33.48 -5.19 3.82
N LYS A 142 34.03 -5.71 2.73
CA LYS A 142 35.45 -5.91 2.54
C LYS A 142 35.85 -5.42 1.11
N LYS A 143 36.73 -4.46 1.04
CA LYS A 143 37.19 -3.86 -0.25
C LYS A 143 36.03 -3.38 -1.13
N GLY A 144 35.00 -2.73 -0.53
CA GLY A 144 33.83 -2.21 -1.25
C GLY A 144 32.81 -3.25 -1.68
N CYS A 145 32.94 -4.50 -1.22
CA CYS A 145 31.99 -5.58 -1.47
C CYS A 145 31.29 -6.01 -0.17
N ALA A 146 30.03 -6.40 -0.24
CA ALA A 146 29.34 -7.07 0.86
C ALA A 146 30.07 -8.38 1.18
N ALA A 147 30.28 -8.65 2.48
CA ALA A 147 31.08 -9.77 2.95
C ALA A 147 30.38 -10.58 4.06
N GLY A 148 29.17 -10.18 4.48
CA GLY A 148 28.39 -10.86 5.50
C GLY A 148 27.54 -9.94 6.34
N VAL A 149 27.05 -10.48 7.45
CA VAL A 149 26.17 -9.77 8.39
C VAL A 149 26.64 -9.98 9.83
N VAL A 150 26.33 -9.01 10.70
CA VAL A 150 26.60 -9.08 12.15
C VAL A 150 25.27 -9.07 12.89
N THR A 151 25.10 -10.05 13.78
CA THR A 151 23.94 -10.19 14.67
C THR A 151 24.39 -10.18 16.14
N GLY A 152 23.47 -10.31 17.07
CA GLY A 152 23.80 -10.49 18.49
C GLY A 152 24.44 -11.84 18.83
N LYS A 153 24.37 -12.82 17.93
CA LYS A 153 24.97 -14.15 18.11
C LYS A 153 26.36 -14.29 17.46
N GLY A 154 26.72 -13.33 16.62
CA GLY A 154 28.04 -13.35 15.96
C GLY A 154 28.03 -12.78 14.54
N THR A 155 29.10 -13.09 13.84
CA THR A 155 29.32 -12.69 12.45
C THR A 155 29.13 -13.87 11.51
N TYR A 156 28.39 -13.65 10.45
CA TYR A 156 28.11 -14.63 9.40
C TYR A 156 28.70 -14.12 8.08
N GLU A 157 29.75 -14.79 7.60
CA GLU A 157 30.33 -14.48 6.29
C GLU A 157 29.38 -14.91 5.17
N ALA A 158 29.32 -14.10 4.10
CA ALA A 158 28.56 -14.39 2.89
C ALA A 158 29.20 -13.72 1.66
N ASP A 159 29.04 -14.34 0.48
CA ASP A 159 29.50 -13.84 -0.80
C ASP A 159 28.58 -12.74 -1.37
N ALA A 160 27.31 -12.73 -0.91
CA ALA A 160 26.32 -11.73 -1.26
C ALA A 160 25.32 -11.52 -0.11
N VAL A 161 24.76 -10.29 -0.04
CA VAL A 161 23.75 -9.93 0.96
C VAL A 161 22.53 -9.38 0.25
N ILE A 162 21.33 -9.87 0.60
CA ILE A 162 20.06 -9.33 0.12
C ILE A 162 19.35 -8.62 1.28
N LEU A 163 19.14 -7.32 1.15
CA LEU A 163 18.40 -6.49 2.12
C LEU A 163 16.93 -6.42 1.73
N ALA A 164 16.06 -7.10 2.50
CA ALA A 164 14.63 -7.28 2.24
C ALA A 164 13.76 -7.01 3.48
N THR A 165 14.17 -6.04 4.31
CA THR A 165 13.60 -5.75 5.64
C THR A 165 12.23 -5.06 5.60
N GLY A 166 11.71 -4.71 4.41
CA GLY A 166 10.47 -3.95 4.27
C GLY A 166 10.61 -2.48 4.67
N GLY A 167 9.48 -1.80 4.84
CA GLY A 167 9.39 -0.38 5.16
C GLY A 167 9.29 -0.08 6.66
N LYS A 168 8.40 0.87 7.02
CA LYS A 168 8.17 1.33 8.40
C LYS A 168 6.70 1.23 8.83
N SER A 169 5.83 0.69 7.97
CA SER A 169 4.42 0.46 8.31
C SER A 169 4.21 -0.88 9.01
N TYR A 170 3.25 -0.97 9.92
CA TYR A 170 2.98 -2.14 10.77
C TYR A 170 4.22 -2.65 11.55
N PRO A 171 4.83 -1.84 12.42
CA PRO A 171 6.09 -2.19 13.10
C PRO A 171 6.01 -3.46 13.94
N ARG A 172 4.81 -3.83 14.43
CA ARG A 172 4.58 -5.10 15.14
C ARG A 172 4.82 -6.35 14.28
N THR A 173 4.91 -6.20 12.97
CA THR A 173 5.24 -7.28 12.03
C THR A 173 6.72 -7.33 11.64
N GLY A 174 7.55 -6.51 12.27
CA GLY A 174 8.99 -6.43 12.00
C GLY A 174 9.42 -5.26 11.09
N SER A 175 8.48 -4.56 10.43
CA SER A 175 8.80 -3.43 9.54
C SER A 175 9.03 -2.14 10.34
N THR A 176 10.20 -1.98 10.94
CA THR A 176 10.57 -0.83 11.81
C THR A 176 11.49 0.18 11.14
N GLY A 177 11.93 -0.09 9.89
CA GLY A 177 12.85 0.77 9.14
C GLY A 177 14.33 0.47 9.37
N ASP A 178 14.70 -0.69 9.92
CA ASP A 178 16.10 -1.09 10.16
C ASP A 178 16.93 -1.08 8.87
N GLY A 179 16.32 -1.47 7.74
CA GLY A 179 16.99 -1.48 6.45
C GLY A 179 17.45 -0.10 6.00
N TYR A 180 16.75 0.95 6.38
CA TYR A 180 17.15 2.32 6.06
C TYR A 180 18.43 2.71 6.79
N ARG A 181 18.56 2.30 8.05
CA ARG A 181 19.79 2.51 8.82
C ARG A 181 20.95 1.69 8.24
N LEU A 182 20.73 0.39 8.00
CA LEU A 182 21.75 -0.51 7.44
C LEU A 182 22.28 -0.03 6.09
N ALA A 183 21.39 0.43 5.20
CA ALA A 183 21.79 0.96 3.91
C ALA A 183 22.44 2.34 4.01
N GLY A 184 21.98 3.21 4.91
CA GLY A 184 22.57 4.52 5.18
C GLY A 184 24.01 4.42 5.70
N GLU A 185 24.31 3.44 6.56
CA GLU A 185 25.68 3.15 7.04
C GLU A 185 26.62 2.77 5.88
N LEU A 186 26.08 2.26 4.78
CA LEU A 186 26.81 1.88 3.57
C LEU A 186 26.87 3.00 2.51
N GLY A 187 26.34 4.19 2.82
CA GLY A 187 26.35 5.36 1.95
C GLY A 187 25.15 5.49 1.02
N HIS A 188 24.10 4.66 1.17
CA HIS A 188 22.88 4.82 0.40
C HIS A 188 22.04 6.00 0.87
N THR A 189 21.47 6.71 -0.10
CA THR A 189 20.50 7.77 0.16
C THR A 189 19.15 7.20 0.49
N VAL A 190 18.60 7.61 1.65
CA VAL A 190 17.21 7.30 2.04
C VAL A 190 16.35 8.53 1.78
N THR A 191 15.38 8.41 0.90
CA THR A 191 14.41 9.47 0.60
C THR A 191 13.46 9.69 1.78
N LYS A 192 12.74 10.82 1.80
CA LYS A 192 11.85 11.16 2.91
C LYS A 192 10.77 10.09 3.11
N ILE A 193 10.84 9.42 4.25
CA ILE A 193 9.85 8.41 4.65
C ILE A 193 8.53 9.10 5.04
N ARG A 194 7.43 8.63 4.48
CA ARG A 194 6.06 9.11 4.78
C ARG A 194 5.05 7.96 4.69
N PRO A 195 3.89 8.09 5.36
CA PRO A 195 2.83 7.10 5.20
C PRO A 195 2.18 7.19 3.82
N ALA A 196 1.82 6.05 3.23
CA ALA A 196 0.95 5.97 2.07
C ALA A 196 -0.17 4.95 2.27
N LEU A 197 -1.27 5.09 1.56
CA LEU A 197 -2.49 4.31 1.74
C LEU A 197 -2.97 4.35 3.21
N ILE A 198 -3.24 5.56 3.68
CA ILE A 198 -3.52 5.84 5.08
C ILE A 198 -4.80 6.67 5.23
N PRO A 199 -5.60 6.46 6.30
CA PRO A 199 -6.72 7.33 6.60
C PRO A 199 -6.29 8.78 6.89
N LEU A 200 -7.19 9.72 6.61
CA LEU A 200 -6.96 11.15 6.75
C LEU A 200 -7.81 11.74 7.89
N VAL A 201 -7.20 12.65 8.66
CA VAL A 201 -7.88 13.35 9.76
C VAL A 201 -8.49 14.63 9.22
N CYS A 202 -9.79 14.85 9.51
CA CYS A 202 -10.54 16.03 9.09
C CYS A 202 -10.81 16.99 10.27
N ALA A 203 -10.95 18.26 9.95
CA ALA A 203 -11.30 19.28 10.93
C ALA A 203 -12.79 19.28 11.27
N GLU A 204 -13.65 18.88 10.34
CA GLU A 204 -15.09 19.01 10.43
C GLU A 204 -15.70 18.05 11.46
N PRO A 205 -16.48 18.53 12.45
CA PRO A 205 -17.09 17.71 13.50
C PRO A 205 -18.03 16.62 12.96
N TYR A 206 -18.72 16.89 11.85
CA TYR A 206 -19.66 15.94 11.27
C TYR A 206 -18.97 14.64 10.80
N CYS A 207 -17.67 14.64 10.52
CA CYS A 207 -16.95 13.41 10.20
C CYS A 207 -17.01 12.39 11.35
N ARG A 208 -16.88 12.87 12.60
CA ARG A 208 -17.01 12.05 13.80
C ARG A 208 -18.44 11.59 14.04
N GLU A 209 -19.41 12.50 13.86
CA GLU A 209 -20.85 12.20 14.02
C GLU A 209 -21.30 11.12 13.05
N LEU A 210 -20.71 11.09 11.85
CA LEU A 210 -20.99 10.12 10.80
C LEU A 210 -20.13 8.85 10.87
N GLN A 211 -19.36 8.64 11.93
CA GLN A 211 -18.50 7.44 12.07
C GLN A 211 -19.23 6.15 11.67
N GLY A 212 -18.59 5.34 10.82
CA GLY A 212 -19.12 4.07 10.32
C GLY A 212 -20.06 4.20 9.11
N LEU A 213 -20.45 5.42 8.71
CA LEU A 213 -21.22 5.63 7.48
C LEU A 213 -20.30 5.47 6.27
N SER A 214 -20.60 4.46 5.44
CA SER A 214 -19.96 4.27 4.14
C SER A 214 -20.74 4.99 3.05
N LEU A 215 -20.02 5.70 2.18
CA LEU A 215 -20.56 6.31 0.99
C LEU A 215 -20.08 5.53 -0.24
N LYS A 216 -21.01 5.29 -1.18
CA LYS A 216 -20.74 4.64 -2.46
C LYS A 216 -21.03 5.61 -3.60
N ASN A 217 -20.27 5.45 -4.69
CA ASN A 217 -20.44 6.26 -5.90
C ASN A 217 -20.39 7.78 -5.61
N VAL A 218 -19.42 8.20 -4.82
CA VAL A 218 -19.12 9.61 -4.54
C VAL A 218 -17.80 10.01 -5.16
N THR A 219 -17.61 11.31 -5.36
CA THR A 219 -16.32 11.86 -5.78
C THR A 219 -15.71 12.66 -4.64
N LEU A 220 -14.46 12.34 -4.30
CA LEU A 220 -13.64 13.10 -3.36
C LEU A 220 -12.66 13.96 -4.15
N ALA A 221 -12.82 15.28 -4.10
CA ALA A 221 -11.90 16.24 -4.72
C ALA A 221 -11.10 16.96 -3.62
N LEU A 222 -9.78 16.93 -3.72
CA LEU A 222 -8.83 17.55 -2.78
C LEU A 222 -7.91 18.51 -3.51
N ALA A 223 -7.53 19.60 -2.86
CA ALA A 223 -6.65 20.62 -3.42
C ALA A 223 -5.67 21.15 -2.36
N ALA A 224 -4.49 21.59 -2.83
CA ALA A 224 -3.47 22.21 -2.00
C ALA A 224 -2.74 23.32 -2.77
N GLY A 225 -2.47 24.47 -2.12
CA GLY A 225 -1.71 25.57 -2.67
C GLY A 225 -2.26 26.12 -4.00
N GLY A 226 -3.56 26.05 -4.23
CA GLY A 226 -4.29 26.59 -5.39
C GLY A 226 -4.08 25.86 -6.73
N ARG A 227 -2.96 25.16 -6.93
CA ARG A 227 -2.61 24.50 -8.21
C ARG A 227 -2.64 22.97 -8.16
N ARG A 228 -2.41 22.39 -6.99
CA ARG A 228 -2.38 20.93 -6.81
C ARG A 228 -3.80 20.42 -6.63
N LYS A 229 -4.19 19.43 -7.41
CA LYS A 229 -5.53 18.83 -7.35
C LYS A 229 -5.41 17.30 -7.40
N SER A 230 -6.29 16.64 -6.69
CA SER A 230 -6.50 15.19 -6.74
C SER A 230 -7.98 14.91 -6.68
N GLU A 231 -8.47 14.03 -7.51
CA GLU A 231 -9.87 13.65 -7.57
C GLU A 231 -9.99 12.13 -7.75
N ALA A 232 -10.91 11.50 -7.03
CA ALA A 232 -11.18 10.08 -7.17
C ALA A 232 -12.67 9.78 -6.95
N PHE A 233 -13.21 8.94 -7.82
CA PHE A 233 -14.56 8.41 -7.74
C PHE A 233 -14.56 7.02 -7.12
N GLY A 234 -15.55 6.73 -6.24
CA GLY A 234 -15.70 5.40 -5.66
C GLY A 234 -16.34 5.38 -4.28
N GLU A 235 -15.76 4.56 -3.40
CA GLU A 235 -16.28 4.32 -2.05
C GLU A 235 -15.36 4.93 -1.00
N MET A 236 -15.96 5.49 0.07
CA MET A 236 -15.27 5.99 1.26
C MET A 236 -16.09 5.73 2.52
N ILE A 237 -15.49 5.89 3.67
CA ILE A 237 -16.12 5.74 4.98
C ILE A 237 -15.72 6.88 5.91
N PHE A 238 -16.66 7.36 6.70
CA PHE A 238 -16.38 8.27 7.81
C PHE A 238 -15.88 7.49 9.04
N THR A 239 -14.93 8.08 9.74
CA THR A 239 -14.33 7.53 10.97
C THR A 239 -14.43 8.54 12.09
N HIS A 240 -14.13 8.12 13.34
CA HIS A 240 -14.14 9.04 14.48
C HIS A 240 -13.08 10.16 14.41
N PHE A 241 -12.16 10.10 13.48
CA PHE A 241 -11.11 11.12 13.27
C PHE A 241 -11.19 11.83 11.91
N GLY A 242 -12.01 11.36 10.96
CA GLY A 242 -12.07 11.91 9.61
C GLY A 242 -12.59 10.89 8.60
N ILE A 243 -11.78 10.58 7.58
CA ILE A 243 -12.19 9.77 6.44
C ILE A 243 -11.20 8.64 6.13
N SER A 244 -11.71 7.56 5.55
CA SER A 244 -10.96 6.40 5.07
C SER A 244 -11.68 5.74 3.88
N GLY A 245 -11.23 4.56 3.48
CA GLY A 245 -11.81 3.79 2.37
C GLY A 245 -11.04 3.94 1.07
N PRO A 246 -11.43 3.19 0.02
CA PRO A 246 -10.60 3.01 -1.18
C PRO A 246 -10.11 4.31 -1.82
N ILE A 247 -11.02 5.27 -2.10
CA ILE A 247 -10.63 6.53 -2.76
C ILE A 247 -9.77 7.43 -1.86
N VAL A 248 -10.00 7.39 -0.55
CA VAL A 248 -9.21 8.16 0.43
C VAL A 248 -7.80 7.59 0.54
N LEU A 249 -7.67 6.27 0.66
CA LEU A 249 -6.38 5.60 0.75
C LEU A 249 -5.54 5.86 -0.50
N THR A 250 -6.12 5.75 -1.69
CA THR A 250 -5.43 6.07 -2.94
C THR A 250 -4.95 7.52 -2.99
N GLN A 251 -5.80 8.49 -2.63
CA GLN A 251 -5.44 9.91 -2.66
C GLN A 251 -4.48 10.29 -1.51
N SER A 252 -4.43 9.51 -0.43
CA SER A 252 -3.58 9.82 0.72
C SER A 252 -2.10 9.91 0.36
N ASP A 253 -1.66 9.23 -0.69
CA ASP A 253 -0.26 9.29 -1.14
C ASP A 253 0.14 10.72 -1.54
N VAL A 254 -0.62 11.37 -2.43
CA VAL A 254 -0.35 12.76 -2.81
C VAL A 254 -0.65 13.74 -1.67
N VAL A 255 -1.66 13.46 -0.85
CA VAL A 255 -2.02 14.30 0.31
C VAL A 255 -0.91 14.32 1.35
N THR A 256 -0.33 13.18 1.69
CA THR A 256 0.79 13.12 2.65
C THR A 256 2.03 13.84 2.11
N LEU A 257 2.25 13.80 0.79
CA LEU A 257 3.30 14.59 0.15
C LEU A 257 3.02 16.09 0.31
N TRP A 258 1.81 16.57 0.03
CA TRP A 258 1.46 17.99 0.18
C TRP A 258 1.57 18.47 1.63
N LEU A 259 1.05 17.70 2.57
CA LEU A 259 1.18 17.98 4.01
C LEU A 259 2.65 18.04 4.44
N SER A 260 3.49 17.14 3.93
CA SER A 260 4.92 17.11 4.24
C SER A 260 5.70 18.31 3.67
N GLN A 261 5.13 19.00 2.70
CA GLN A 261 5.63 20.24 2.10
C GLN A 261 5.05 21.50 2.78
N GLY A 262 4.22 21.33 3.83
CA GLY A 262 3.61 22.44 4.57
C GLY A 262 2.35 23.03 3.95
N TYR A 263 1.75 22.37 2.92
CA TYR A 263 0.52 22.86 2.34
C TYR A 263 -0.70 22.53 3.20
N GLN A 264 -1.63 23.47 3.28
CA GLN A 264 -3.00 23.18 3.72
C GLN A 264 -3.72 22.41 2.62
N VAL A 265 -4.46 21.37 3.02
CA VAL A 265 -5.25 20.55 2.09
C VAL A 265 -6.72 20.71 2.40
N THR A 266 -7.47 21.21 1.44
CA THR A 266 -8.93 21.37 1.51
C THR A 266 -9.58 20.62 0.35
N GLY A 267 -10.89 20.41 0.42
CA GLY A 267 -11.60 19.76 -0.66
C GLY A 267 -13.08 19.62 -0.36
N TYR A 268 -13.72 18.74 -1.09
CA TYR A 268 -15.15 18.45 -0.93
C TYR A 268 -15.48 17.03 -1.39
N ILE A 269 -16.62 16.54 -0.89
CA ILE A 269 -17.24 15.32 -1.38
C ILE A 269 -18.43 15.72 -2.24
N ASP A 270 -18.44 15.28 -3.50
CA ASP A 270 -19.65 15.28 -4.34
C ASP A 270 -20.45 14.00 -4.03
N LEU A 271 -21.59 14.17 -3.37
CA LEU A 271 -22.45 13.06 -2.95
C LEU A 271 -23.27 12.45 -4.09
N LYS A 272 -23.40 13.17 -5.23
CA LYS A 272 -24.19 12.78 -6.41
C LYS A 272 -23.46 13.13 -7.70
N PRO A 273 -22.27 12.55 -7.96
CA PRO A 273 -21.45 12.94 -9.13
C PRO A 273 -22.12 12.64 -10.47
N ALA A 274 -23.00 11.64 -10.53
CA ALA A 274 -23.75 11.33 -11.75
C ALA A 274 -24.83 12.37 -12.12
N LEU A 275 -25.17 13.31 -11.22
CA LEU A 275 -26.16 14.35 -11.46
C LEU A 275 -25.46 15.70 -11.65
N THR A 276 -25.77 16.39 -12.75
CA THR A 276 -25.37 17.81 -12.87
C THR A 276 -26.11 18.65 -11.84
N GLU A 277 -25.68 19.90 -11.62
CA GLU A 277 -26.37 20.80 -10.67
C GLU A 277 -27.83 21.02 -11.05
N GLU A 278 -28.13 21.15 -12.36
CA GLU A 278 -29.47 21.36 -12.87
C GLU A 278 -30.37 20.14 -12.66
N VAL A 279 -29.84 18.94 -12.98
CA VAL A 279 -30.59 17.67 -12.78
C VAL A 279 -30.82 17.41 -11.31
N LEU A 280 -29.86 17.71 -10.45
CA LEU A 280 -30.02 17.59 -8.99
C LEU A 280 -31.06 18.58 -8.46
N ASP A 281 -31.10 19.84 -8.96
CA ASP A 281 -32.10 20.83 -8.58
C ASP A 281 -33.51 20.35 -8.93
N GLN A 282 -33.71 19.84 -10.15
CA GLN A 282 -34.99 19.26 -10.57
C GLN A 282 -35.39 18.02 -9.72
N ARG A 283 -34.42 17.19 -9.35
CA ARG A 283 -34.66 16.07 -8.45
C ARG A 283 -35.09 16.55 -7.06
N ILE A 284 -34.44 17.56 -6.50
CA ILE A 284 -34.80 18.14 -5.20
C ILE A 284 -36.23 18.72 -5.28
N LEU A 285 -36.56 19.50 -6.31
CA LEU A 285 -37.90 20.04 -6.50
C LEU A 285 -38.97 18.96 -6.54
N ARG A 286 -38.74 17.87 -7.28
CA ARG A 286 -39.68 16.75 -7.37
C ARG A 286 -39.86 16.05 -6.01
N ASP A 287 -38.79 15.84 -5.26
CA ASP A 287 -38.84 15.19 -3.95
C ASP A 287 -39.54 16.10 -2.92
N LEU A 288 -39.32 17.42 -2.94
CA LEU A 288 -40.04 18.40 -2.13
C LEU A 288 -41.56 18.41 -2.43
N GLN A 289 -41.95 18.32 -3.69
CA GLN A 289 -43.35 18.25 -4.09
C GLN A 289 -43.99 16.93 -3.61
N LYS A 290 -43.30 15.81 -3.80
CA LYS A 290 -43.75 14.47 -3.36
C LYS A 290 -43.98 14.41 -1.85
N PHE A 291 -43.08 15.04 -1.09
CA PHE A 291 -43.07 14.98 0.37
C PHE A 291 -43.45 16.31 1.03
N ARG A 292 -44.25 17.16 0.36
CA ARG A 292 -44.54 18.54 0.76
C ARG A 292 -45.03 18.72 2.21
N LEU A 293 -45.73 17.71 2.77
CA LEU A 293 -46.25 17.72 4.13
C LEU A 293 -45.27 17.12 5.16
N LYS A 294 -44.19 16.48 4.73
CA LYS A 294 -43.18 15.94 5.63
C LYS A 294 -42.19 17.01 6.05
N GLN A 295 -41.56 16.83 7.21
CA GLN A 295 -40.38 17.62 7.61
C GLN A 295 -39.25 17.38 6.66
N MET A 296 -38.37 18.39 6.48
CA MET A 296 -37.24 18.37 5.55
C MET A 296 -36.32 17.17 5.80
N GLY A 297 -36.03 16.82 7.06
CA GLY A 297 -35.23 15.65 7.43
C GLY A 297 -35.77 14.32 6.87
N ASN A 298 -37.09 14.22 6.69
CA ASN A 298 -37.73 13.03 6.11
C ASN A 298 -37.90 13.13 4.59
N ALA A 299 -38.00 14.36 4.04
CA ALA A 299 -38.16 14.58 2.61
C ALA A 299 -36.92 14.20 1.80
N LEU A 300 -35.72 14.27 2.40
CA LEU A 300 -34.45 13.94 1.75
C LEU A 300 -34.06 12.45 1.82
N SER A 301 -34.87 11.59 2.46
CA SER A 301 -34.52 10.19 2.72
C SER A 301 -34.36 9.31 1.47
N GLU A 302 -34.97 9.69 0.33
CA GLU A 302 -34.77 9.02 -0.96
C GLU A 302 -33.53 9.55 -1.73
N LEU A 303 -32.95 10.66 -1.30
CA LEU A 303 -31.81 11.27 -1.94
C LEU A 303 -30.50 10.98 -1.21
N LEU A 304 -30.50 10.99 0.13
CA LEU A 304 -29.33 10.85 0.97
C LEU A 304 -29.52 9.78 2.06
N PRO A 305 -28.44 9.12 2.51
CA PRO A 305 -28.47 8.28 3.70
C PRO A 305 -28.98 9.08 4.91
N ARG A 306 -29.88 8.49 5.71
CA ARG A 306 -30.56 9.19 6.82
C ARG A 306 -29.58 9.92 7.75
N ARG A 307 -28.48 9.26 8.16
CA ARG A 307 -27.48 9.86 9.04
C ARG A 307 -26.77 11.07 8.44
N LEU A 308 -26.68 11.15 7.10
CA LEU A 308 -26.03 12.26 6.40
C LEU A 308 -26.94 13.49 6.27
N ILE A 309 -28.25 13.30 6.32
CA ILE A 309 -29.23 14.38 6.11
C ILE A 309 -29.03 15.50 7.12
N ASP A 310 -28.88 15.18 8.40
CA ASP A 310 -28.75 16.16 9.48
C ASP A 310 -27.48 17.02 9.28
N ALA A 311 -26.37 16.40 8.91
CA ALA A 311 -25.12 17.11 8.63
C ALA A 311 -25.25 18.04 7.39
N VAL A 312 -25.87 17.55 6.31
CA VAL A 312 -26.09 18.34 5.09
C VAL A 312 -27.04 19.50 5.33
N MET A 313 -28.12 19.29 6.09
CA MET A 313 -29.08 20.34 6.41
C MET A 313 -28.47 21.41 7.31
N LYS A 314 -27.71 21.01 8.33
CA LYS A 314 -26.98 21.94 9.21
C LYS A 314 -25.99 22.81 8.41
N LEU A 315 -25.24 22.22 7.48
CA LEU A 315 -24.32 22.94 6.60
C LEU A 315 -25.02 23.83 5.57
N ALA A 316 -26.24 23.45 5.16
CA ALA A 316 -27.08 24.25 4.26
C ALA A 316 -27.92 25.31 4.97
N ASP A 317 -27.79 25.45 6.29
CA ASP A 317 -28.56 26.36 7.14
C ASP A 317 -30.09 26.17 6.97
N ILE A 318 -30.51 24.89 7.04
CA ILE A 318 -31.92 24.51 6.92
C ILE A 318 -32.36 23.80 8.22
N PRO A 319 -33.35 24.35 8.96
CA PRO A 319 -33.93 23.67 10.11
C PRO A 319 -34.60 22.35 9.71
N ALA A 320 -34.36 21.28 10.47
CA ALA A 320 -34.85 19.93 10.15
C ALA A 320 -36.38 19.81 10.23
N GLU A 321 -36.99 20.63 11.09
CA GLU A 321 -38.40 20.58 11.47
C GLU A 321 -39.31 21.33 10.49
N ILE A 322 -38.77 22.15 9.59
CA ILE A 322 -39.64 22.87 8.63
C ILE A 322 -40.29 21.90 7.65
N PRO A 323 -41.55 22.13 7.25
CA PRO A 323 -42.21 21.38 6.18
C PRO A 323 -41.40 21.56 4.86
N ALA A 324 -41.35 20.49 4.07
CA ALA A 324 -40.64 20.56 2.76
C ALA A 324 -41.20 21.66 1.83
N ALA A 325 -42.54 21.91 1.94
CA ALA A 325 -43.19 23.01 1.20
C ALA A 325 -42.72 24.42 1.60
N ALA A 326 -42.14 24.59 2.81
CA ALA A 326 -41.68 25.88 3.31
C ALA A 326 -40.24 26.23 2.89
N LEU A 327 -39.52 25.32 2.19
CA LEU A 327 -38.14 25.56 1.76
C LEU A 327 -38.05 26.67 0.75
N LYS A 328 -37.30 27.72 1.08
CA LYS A 328 -37.11 28.87 0.20
C LYS A 328 -36.15 28.56 -0.96
N LYS A 329 -36.27 29.25 -2.08
CA LYS A 329 -35.39 29.08 -3.27
C LYS A 329 -33.89 29.19 -2.89
N ALA A 330 -33.51 30.17 -2.09
CA ALA A 330 -32.13 30.35 -1.64
C ALA A 330 -31.61 29.15 -0.84
N GLN A 331 -32.40 28.61 0.10
CA GLN A 331 -32.07 27.44 0.88
C GLN A 331 -31.93 26.19 -0.01
N ARG A 332 -32.82 26.02 -1.00
CA ARG A 332 -32.72 24.93 -1.98
C ARG A 332 -31.41 24.99 -2.78
N ILE A 333 -31.01 26.17 -3.25
CA ILE A 333 -29.75 26.39 -3.94
C ILE A 333 -28.58 26.00 -3.02
N HIS A 334 -28.59 26.45 -1.77
CA HIS A 334 -27.55 26.12 -0.79
C HIS A 334 -27.51 24.61 -0.47
N LEU A 335 -28.65 23.95 -0.33
CA LEU A 335 -28.78 22.50 -0.18
C LEU A 335 -28.12 21.77 -1.37
N ARG A 336 -28.46 22.17 -2.59
CA ARG A 336 -27.88 21.60 -3.81
C ARG A 336 -26.36 21.76 -3.82
N GLN A 337 -25.85 22.95 -3.51
CA GLN A 337 -24.41 23.22 -3.44
C GLN A 337 -23.72 22.37 -2.37
N THR A 338 -24.33 22.23 -1.19
CA THR A 338 -23.80 21.37 -0.11
C THR A 338 -23.74 19.90 -0.52
N ILE A 339 -24.77 19.39 -1.23
CA ILE A 339 -24.77 18.02 -1.76
C ILE A 339 -23.66 17.82 -2.81
N LYS A 340 -23.41 18.81 -3.66
CA LYS A 340 -22.36 18.77 -4.68
C LYS A 340 -20.97 19.03 -4.12
N LYS A 341 -20.84 19.76 -3.02
CA LYS A 341 -19.55 20.20 -2.46
C LYS A 341 -19.59 20.16 -0.94
N LEU A 342 -19.79 18.96 -0.35
CA LEU A 342 -19.70 18.77 1.10
C LEU A 342 -18.25 19.07 1.54
N PRO A 343 -17.98 20.15 2.31
CA PRO A 343 -16.63 20.67 2.51
C PRO A 343 -15.78 19.75 3.40
N LEU A 344 -14.49 19.66 3.14
CA LEU A 344 -13.50 18.92 3.93
C LEU A 344 -12.21 19.71 4.07
N THR A 345 -11.64 19.70 5.27
CA THR A 345 -10.30 20.20 5.57
C THR A 345 -9.46 19.08 6.16
N ILE A 346 -8.41 18.68 5.45
CA ILE A 346 -7.50 17.63 5.92
C ILE A 346 -6.42 18.28 6.79
N THR A 347 -6.37 17.93 8.06
CA THR A 347 -5.42 18.50 9.02
C THR A 347 -4.12 17.70 9.11
N LYS A 348 -4.19 16.38 9.01
CA LYS A 348 -3.04 15.46 9.03
C LYS A 348 -3.43 14.07 8.50
N ALA A 349 -2.44 13.25 8.22
CA ALA A 349 -2.62 11.80 8.07
C ALA A 349 -2.58 11.12 9.45
N ARG A 350 -3.04 9.88 9.52
CA ARG A 350 -2.82 9.01 10.69
C ARG A 350 -1.31 8.68 10.82
N PRO A 351 -0.85 8.21 12.00
CA PRO A 351 0.54 7.79 12.19
C PRO A 351 0.98 6.71 11.19
N ILE A 352 2.27 6.71 10.81
CA ILE A 352 2.83 5.80 9.79
C ILE A 352 2.65 4.32 10.17
N GLU A 353 2.55 4.02 11.44
CA GLU A 353 2.31 2.68 11.98
C GLU A 353 0.97 2.09 11.53
N GLU A 354 0.01 2.96 11.17
CA GLU A 354 -1.32 2.58 10.66
C GLU A 354 -1.38 2.57 9.13
N ALA A 355 -0.31 3.00 8.44
CA ALA A 355 -0.25 3.00 6.99
C ALA A 355 -0.20 1.58 6.42
N ILE A 356 -0.85 1.35 5.29
CA ILE A 356 -0.76 0.06 4.60
C ILE A 356 0.65 -0.13 4.05
N VAL A 357 1.23 0.92 3.47
CA VAL A 357 2.58 0.91 2.90
C VAL A 357 3.35 2.17 3.28
N THR A 358 4.68 2.06 3.19
CA THR A 358 5.62 3.17 3.35
C THR A 358 5.93 3.75 1.98
N ALA A 359 5.83 5.07 1.83
CA ALA A 359 6.38 5.81 0.70
C ALA A 359 7.73 6.42 1.09
N GLY A 360 8.66 6.53 0.13
CA GLY A 360 10.06 6.77 0.41
C GLY A 360 10.80 5.47 0.71
N GLY A 361 12.10 5.53 0.81
CA GLY A 361 12.98 4.38 1.02
C GLY A 361 14.36 4.61 0.43
N ILE A 362 15.12 3.55 0.25
CA ILE A 362 16.43 3.63 -0.41
C ILE A 362 16.25 4.04 -1.86
N SER A 363 17.02 5.03 -2.30
CA SER A 363 16.91 5.61 -3.64
C SER A 363 17.09 4.56 -4.74
N THR A 364 16.09 4.40 -5.60
CA THR A 364 16.16 3.49 -6.75
C THR A 364 17.23 3.89 -7.77
N LYS A 365 17.69 5.14 -7.76
CA LYS A 365 18.78 5.61 -8.63
C LYS A 365 20.12 4.93 -8.32
N GLU A 366 20.29 4.46 -7.09
CA GLU A 366 21.49 3.81 -6.58
C GLU A 366 21.44 2.28 -6.67
N VAL A 367 20.41 1.75 -7.33
CA VAL A 367 20.20 0.31 -7.52
C VAL A 367 20.06 0.01 -9.02
N ASN A 368 20.63 -1.10 -9.46
CA ASN A 368 20.46 -1.60 -10.82
C ASN A 368 19.07 -2.27 -10.92
N SER A 369 18.19 -1.74 -11.77
CA SER A 369 16.81 -2.24 -11.95
C SER A 369 16.73 -3.64 -12.57
N SER A 370 17.78 -4.13 -13.23
CA SER A 370 17.79 -5.44 -13.86
C SER A 370 18.35 -6.55 -12.96
N THR A 371 19.16 -6.20 -11.96
CA THR A 371 19.82 -7.17 -11.06
C THR A 371 19.43 -6.96 -9.58
N MET A 372 18.81 -5.84 -9.23
CA MET A 372 18.59 -5.37 -7.86
C MET A 372 19.89 -5.13 -7.08
N GLU A 373 21.06 -5.11 -7.72
CA GLU A 373 22.34 -4.87 -7.07
C GLU A 373 22.54 -3.39 -6.77
N SER A 374 23.12 -3.10 -5.62
CA SER A 374 23.61 -1.78 -5.25
C SER A 374 24.69 -1.30 -6.22
N LYS A 375 24.60 -0.03 -6.64
CA LYS A 375 25.66 0.64 -7.40
C LYS A 375 26.78 1.19 -6.52
N ILE A 376 26.59 1.15 -5.18
CA ILE A 376 27.53 1.68 -4.18
C ILE A 376 28.35 0.55 -3.58
N VAL A 377 27.71 -0.56 -3.21
CA VAL A 377 28.37 -1.72 -2.60
C VAL A 377 28.12 -2.95 -3.46
N ARG A 378 29.15 -3.49 -4.09
CA ARG A 378 29.06 -4.69 -4.91
C ARG A 378 28.68 -5.91 -4.05
N GLY A 379 27.82 -6.81 -4.58
CA GLY A 379 27.34 -7.99 -3.85
C GLY A 379 26.27 -7.68 -2.80
N LEU A 380 25.84 -6.41 -2.67
CA LEU A 380 24.65 -6.02 -1.91
C LEU A 380 23.47 -5.90 -2.86
N TYR A 381 22.37 -6.57 -2.58
CA TYR A 381 21.11 -6.52 -3.34
C TYR A 381 19.99 -5.97 -2.45
N LEU A 382 19.04 -5.25 -3.05
CA LEU A 382 17.96 -4.61 -2.32
C LEU A 382 16.62 -4.99 -2.95
N ALA A 383 15.66 -5.46 -2.13
CA ALA A 383 14.38 -5.94 -2.65
C ALA A 383 13.20 -5.63 -1.74
N GLY A 384 12.05 -5.33 -2.33
CA GLY A 384 10.81 -5.04 -1.62
C GLY A 384 10.69 -3.60 -1.14
N GLU A 385 9.83 -3.38 -0.15
CA GLU A 385 9.40 -2.06 0.35
C GLU A 385 10.52 -1.26 1.07
N VAL A 386 11.71 -1.82 1.22
CA VAL A 386 12.91 -1.10 1.67
C VAL A 386 13.40 -0.08 0.62
N LEU A 387 13.10 -0.33 -0.65
CA LEU A 387 13.34 0.62 -1.75
C LEU A 387 12.26 1.70 -1.79
N ASP A 388 12.58 2.85 -2.35
CA ASP A 388 11.60 3.91 -2.64
C ASP A 388 10.67 3.51 -3.78
N VAL A 389 9.87 2.47 -3.52
CA VAL A 389 8.88 1.90 -4.42
C VAL A 389 7.64 1.51 -3.61
N HIS A 390 6.50 2.09 -3.96
CA HIS A 390 5.22 1.72 -3.37
C HIS A 390 4.11 1.81 -4.42
N ALA A 391 3.10 0.98 -4.29
CA ALA A 391 1.98 0.90 -5.21
C ALA A 391 0.64 1.06 -4.46
N PHE A 392 -0.42 1.37 -5.20
CA PHE A 392 -1.77 1.37 -4.67
C PHE A 392 -2.22 0.00 -4.20
N THR A 393 -3.39 -0.07 -3.53
CA THR A 393 -3.99 -1.32 -3.12
C THR A 393 -4.40 -2.15 -4.35
N GLY A 394 -4.38 -3.48 -4.22
CA GLY A 394 -4.81 -4.35 -5.32
C GLY A 394 -3.93 -5.56 -5.59
N GLY A 395 -2.90 -5.83 -4.77
CA GLY A 395 -1.92 -6.90 -4.97
C GLY A 395 -0.59 -6.42 -5.58
N TYR A 396 -0.53 -5.17 -6.00
CA TYR A 396 0.63 -4.59 -6.69
C TYR A 396 1.90 -4.54 -5.83
N ASN A 397 1.77 -4.22 -4.53
CA ASN A 397 2.91 -4.15 -3.60
C ASN A 397 3.53 -5.53 -3.34
N LEU A 398 2.72 -6.57 -3.18
CA LEU A 398 3.24 -7.93 -2.99
C LEU A 398 3.90 -8.44 -4.27
N GLN A 399 3.30 -8.19 -5.45
CA GLN A 399 3.93 -8.54 -6.73
C GLN A 399 5.29 -7.86 -6.89
N ALA A 400 5.38 -6.56 -6.62
CA ALA A 400 6.64 -5.83 -6.67
C ALA A 400 7.72 -6.46 -5.77
N ALA A 401 7.33 -6.81 -4.53
CA ALA A 401 8.23 -7.44 -3.58
C ALA A 401 8.68 -8.84 -4.04
N PHE A 402 7.76 -9.67 -4.57
CA PHE A 402 8.08 -10.98 -5.15
C PHE A 402 9.03 -10.86 -6.34
N SER A 403 8.71 -9.96 -7.30
CA SER A 403 9.54 -9.79 -8.50
C SER A 403 10.95 -9.32 -8.14
N MET A 404 11.07 -8.29 -7.30
CA MET A 404 12.39 -7.81 -6.86
C MET A 404 13.17 -8.87 -6.08
N GLY A 405 12.51 -9.59 -5.16
CA GLY A 405 13.14 -10.65 -4.37
C GLY A 405 13.72 -11.77 -5.25
N ARG A 406 12.94 -12.21 -6.25
CA ARG A 406 13.40 -13.23 -7.19
C ARG A 406 14.60 -12.76 -8.01
N ILE A 407 14.53 -11.56 -8.58
CA ILE A 407 15.64 -11.00 -9.40
C ILE A 407 16.91 -10.80 -8.56
N ALA A 408 16.78 -10.28 -7.35
CA ALA A 408 17.89 -10.14 -6.42
C ALA A 408 18.57 -11.49 -6.13
N ALA A 409 17.77 -12.54 -5.91
CA ALA A 409 18.27 -13.88 -5.62
C ALA A 409 19.01 -14.51 -6.80
N LEU A 410 18.44 -14.47 -8.01
CA LEU A 410 19.10 -14.94 -9.22
C LEU A 410 20.46 -14.29 -9.42
N SER A 411 20.50 -12.97 -9.28
CA SER A 411 21.73 -12.19 -9.42
C SER A 411 22.74 -12.52 -8.32
N ALA A 412 22.31 -12.63 -7.07
CA ALA A 412 23.17 -12.96 -5.92
C ALA A 412 23.74 -14.39 -6.02
N ALA A 413 22.96 -15.35 -6.50
CA ALA A 413 23.43 -16.72 -6.73
C ALA A 413 24.43 -16.83 -7.89
N GLY A 414 24.51 -15.80 -8.75
CA GLY A 414 25.42 -15.77 -9.90
C GLY A 414 24.88 -16.40 -11.16
N ASP A 415 23.55 -16.56 -11.23
CA ASP A 415 22.90 -16.99 -12.45
C ASP A 415 23.00 -15.89 -13.50
N LYS A 416 23.73 -16.18 -14.59
CA LYS A 416 23.93 -15.29 -15.74
C LYS A 416 22.97 -15.56 -16.90
N THR A 417 22.07 -16.50 -16.74
CA THR A 417 21.06 -16.78 -17.75
C THR A 417 20.08 -15.62 -17.76
N ASP A 418 20.16 -14.76 -18.79
CA ASP A 418 19.34 -13.56 -19.06
C ASP A 418 19.89 -12.18 -18.61
N ALA A 419 21.18 -11.93 -18.79
CA ALA A 419 21.71 -10.56 -18.72
C ALA A 419 21.58 -9.83 -20.07
#